data_89ec371b070b50e960ab522c73c53732
#
_entry.id   89ec371b070b50e960ab522c73c53732
#
_cell.length_a   1.000
_cell.length_b   1.000
_cell.length_c   1.000
_cell.angle_alpha   90.00
_cell.angle_beta   90.00
_cell.angle_gamma   90.00
#
_symmetry.space_group_name_H-M   'P 1'
#
loop_
_entity.id
_entity.type
_entity.pdbx_description
1 polymer ?
#
loop_
_entity_poly.entity_id
_entity_poly.type
_entity_poly.pdbx_seq_one_letter_code
_entity_poly.pdbx_strand_id
1 'polypeptide(L)'
;MPTVSVIIPNYNHARYLRQRLESVLGQTYQDFEVILLDDCSTDESQSILREYAADPRVRMEFNEKNSGSTFKQWNKGVRLARGEYVWIAESDDYSDARFLERLVAVLETEPKSTFVYCRSWRIDGDERPCGFVDPEFPDDIRHRWSADYCADGSTECRNYMIHCNTVPNASAVLFRKAVYERVGGADESLRLCGDWKLWASMTMGERISYVADPLNYYRFHDTSVRNWSKGVGVWTVEGSQVGQWIRYQTVFPADFWVPSLMSAHVPLHVKREILQRAWAVDPHPIRNAFRPALRTLRLKFLRHWRELSMAARFWNAR
;
A
#
# COMPACT_ATOMS: atom_id res chain seq x y z
N MET A 1 -21.42 -8.28 17.63
CA MET A 1 -20.40 -8.64 16.62
C MET A 1 -19.13 -7.91 17.02
N PRO A 2 -17.94 -8.45 16.86
CA PRO A 2 -16.72 -7.75 17.23
C PRO A 2 -16.54 -6.49 16.36
N THR A 3 -15.93 -5.45 16.92
CA THR A 3 -15.60 -4.23 16.16
C THR A 3 -14.43 -4.45 15.20
N VAL A 4 -13.43 -5.27 15.60
CA VAL A 4 -12.25 -5.55 14.79
C VAL A 4 -12.15 -7.04 14.48
N SER A 5 -11.78 -7.37 13.24
CA SER A 5 -11.33 -8.73 12.87
C SER A 5 -9.82 -8.69 12.60
N VAL A 6 -9.06 -9.42 13.38
CA VAL A 6 -7.62 -9.61 13.19
C VAL A 6 -7.40 -10.86 12.36
N ILE A 7 -6.76 -10.73 11.21
CA ILE A 7 -6.43 -11.85 10.30
C ILE A 7 -4.94 -12.11 10.42
N ILE A 8 -4.58 -13.34 10.78
CA ILE A 8 -3.17 -13.78 10.85
C ILE A 8 -2.95 -14.82 9.74
N PRO A 9 -2.48 -14.39 8.55
CA PRO A 9 -2.08 -15.33 7.50
C PRO A 9 -0.74 -15.94 7.85
N ASN A 10 -0.63 -17.26 7.74
CA ASN A 10 0.59 -18.00 8.07
C ASN A 10 0.97 -19.00 6.98
N TYR A 11 2.27 -19.08 6.70
CA TYR A 11 2.88 -20.16 5.93
C TYR A 11 4.34 -20.33 6.33
N ASN A 12 4.65 -21.43 7.06
CA ASN A 12 6.00 -21.80 7.49
C ASN A 12 6.72 -20.72 8.33
N HIS A 13 5.99 -20.08 9.26
CA HIS A 13 6.53 -19.08 10.18
C HIS A 13 6.47 -19.52 11.65
N ALA A 14 6.55 -20.84 11.94
CA ALA A 14 6.48 -21.39 13.30
C ALA A 14 7.37 -20.64 14.30
N ARG A 15 8.57 -20.24 13.88
CA ARG A 15 9.55 -19.49 14.69
C ARG A 15 9.00 -18.19 15.28
N TYR A 16 8.14 -17.46 14.52
CA TYR A 16 7.68 -16.12 14.87
C TYR A 16 6.24 -16.13 15.42
N LEU A 17 5.52 -17.20 15.14
CA LEU A 17 4.07 -17.27 15.27
C LEU A 17 3.59 -17.05 16.71
N ARG A 18 4.29 -17.60 17.73
CA ARG A 18 3.91 -17.41 19.15
C ARG A 18 3.95 -15.94 19.55
N GLN A 19 5.04 -15.24 19.21
CA GLN A 19 5.19 -13.82 19.52
C GLN A 19 4.10 -12.98 18.84
N ARG A 20 3.75 -13.30 17.58
CA ARG A 20 2.64 -12.64 16.89
C ARG A 20 1.31 -12.88 17.61
N LEU A 21 0.99 -14.12 17.94
CA LEU A 21 -0.26 -14.47 18.62
C LEU A 21 -0.37 -13.81 19.99
N GLU A 22 0.68 -13.84 20.79
CA GLU A 22 0.74 -13.18 22.09
C GLU A 22 0.57 -11.67 21.97
N SER A 23 1.20 -11.01 20.98
CA SER A 23 1.07 -9.58 20.75
C SER A 23 -0.33 -9.16 20.31
N VAL A 24 -1.06 -10.02 19.60
CA VAL A 24 -2.46 -9.79 19.20
C VAL A 24 -3.42 -10.06 20.34
N LEU A 25 -3.31 -11.19 21.01
CA LEU A 25 -4.23 -11.56 22.10
C LEU A 25 -4.05 -10.66 23.33
N GLY A 26 -2.85 -10.10 23.51
CA GLY A 26 -2.47 -9.15 24.57
C GLY A 26 -2.80 -7.68 24.27
N GLN A 27 -3.55 -7.34 23.21
CA GLN A 27 -3.96 -5.97 22.94
C GLN A 27 -4.80 -5.39 24.08
N THR A 28 -4.64 -4.08 24.38
CA THR A 28 -5.45 -3.40 25.40
C THR A 28 -6.91 -3.22 24.97
N TYR A 29 -7.16 -3.05 23.68
CA TYR A 29 -8.49 -3.06 23.09
C TYR A 29 -9.00 -4.51 22.98
N GLN A 30 -10.18 -4.84 23.53
CA GLN A 30 -10.63 -6.23 23.68
C GLN A 30 -11.80 -6.64 22.76
N ASP A 31 -12.46 -5.72 22.07
CA ASP A 31 -13.59 -6.05 21.20
C ASP A 31 -13.13 -6.46 19.79
N PHE A 32 -12.47 -7.61 19.72
CA PHE A 32 -11.98 -8.20 18.46
C PHE A 32 -12.15 -9.72 18.39
N GLU A 33 -12.17 -10.24 17.17
CA GLU A 33 -11.98 -11.66 16.86
C GLU A 33 -10.63 -11.86 16.17
N VAL A 34 -10.12 -13.09 16.21
CA VAL A 34 -8.89 -13.49 15.53
C VAL A 34 -9.19 -14.64 14.56
N ILE A 35 -8.76 -14.47 13.32
CA ILE A 35 -8.90 -15.47 12.24
C ILE A 35 -7.50 -15.94 11.86
N LEU A 36 -7.16 -17.15 12.31
CA LEU A 36 -5.89 -17.80 12.02
C LEU A 36 -6.02 -18.56 10.69
N LEU A 37 -5.21 -18.16 9.72
CA LEU A 37 -5.18 -18.82 8.41
C LEU A 37 -3.84 -19.55 8.27
N ASP A 38 -3.87 -20.85 7.98
CA ASP A 38 -2.67 -21.61 7.63
C ASP A 38 -2.73 -22.06 6.18
N ASP A 39 -1.77 -21.65 5.38
CA ASP A 39 -1.70 -21.94 3.95
C ASP A 39 -0.96 -23.26 3.65
N CYS A 40 -1.33 -24.33 4.36
CA CYS A 40 -0.73 -25.65 4.24
C CYS A 40 0.75 -25.66 4.65
N SER A 41 1.06 -25.15 5.85
CA SER A 41 2.42 -25.17 6.41
C SER A 41 2.93 -26.59 6.60
N THR A 42 4.24 -26.76 6.40
CA THR A 42 4.97 -28.03 6.55
C THR A 42 5.88 -28.06 7.77
N ASP A 43 5.98 -26.93 8.49
CA ASP A 43 6.67 -26.79 9.77
C ASP A 43 5.72 -27.00 10.97
N GLU A 44 6.13 -26.62 12.16
CA GLU A 44 5.32 -26.75 13.38
C GLU A 44 4.19 -25.72 13.51
N SER A 45 3.98 -24.87 12.51
CA SER A 45 2.98 -23.77 12.56
C SER A 45 1.59 -24.26 12.97
N GLN A 46 1.09 -25.32 12.33
CA GLN A 46 -0.25 -25.83 12.63
C GLN A 46 -0.38 -26.37 14.07
N SER A 47 0.68 -26.95 14.61
CA SER A 47 0.70 -27.39 16.00
C SER A 47 0.60 -26.21 16.97
N ILE A 48 1.39 -25.16 16.70
CA ILE A 48 1.37 -23.93 17.48
C ILE A 48 0.00 -23.25 17.41
N LEU A 49 -0.58 -23.11 16.22
CA LEU A 49 -1.91 -22.49 16.07
C LEU A 49 -2.97 -23.20 16.91
N ARG A 50 -2.97 -24.54 16.94
CA ARG A 50 -3.94 -25.33 17.72
C ARG A 50 -3.88 -25.11 19.23
N GLU A 51 -2.74 -24.67 19.77
CA GLU A 51 -2.61 -24.35 21.20
C GLU A 51 -3.52 -23.16 21.61
N TYR A 52 -3.87 -22.30 20.67
CA TYR A 52 -4.75 -21.13 20.90
C TYR A 52 -6.23 -21.41 20.62
N ALA A 53 -6.61 -22.65 20.28
CA ALA A 53 -7.98 -23.04 19.97
C ALA A 53 -8.98 -22.83 21.12
N ALA A 54 -8.49 -22.78 22.36
CA ALA A 54 -9.33 -22.60 23.55
C ALA A 54 -9.76 -21.13 23.77
N ASP A 55 -9.10 -20.14 23.14
CA ASP A 55 -9.51 -18.73 23.24
C ASP A 55 -10.80 -18.50 22.45
N PRO A 56 -11.90 -18.04 23.07
CA PRO A 56 -13.19 -17.89 22.38
C PRO A 56 -13.20 -16.85 21.27
N ARG A 57 -12.20 -15.97 21.19
CA ARG A 57 -12.02 -14.99 20.13
C ARG A 57 -11.41 -15.61 18.87
N VAL A 58 -10.79 -16.80 18.97
CA VAL A 58 -9.98 -17.40 17.92
C VAL A 58 -10.81 -18.34 17.05
N ARG A 59 -10.68 -18.17 15.74
CA ARG A 59 -11.17 -19.10 14.70
C ARG A 59 -10.01 -19.51 13.81
N MET A 60 -10.02 -20.76 13.33
CA MET A 60 -8.95 -21.32 12.51
C MET A 60 -9.46 -21.84 11.19
N GLU A 61 -8.68 -21.60 10.14
CA GLU A 61 -8.96 -22.06 8.77
C GLU A 61 -7.65 -22.56 8.15
N PHE A 62 -7.52 -23.85 7.95
CA PHE A 62 -6.34 -24.49 7.38
C PHE A 62 -6.61 -24.91 5.94
N ASN A 63 -5.73 -24.52 5.03
CA ASN A 63 -5.82 -24.92 3.64
C ASN A 63 -5.28 -26.36 3.47
N GLU A 64 -5.95 -27.16 2.65
CA GLU A 64 -5.45 -28.49 2.26
C GLU A 64 -4.29 -28.41 1.28
N LYS A 65 -4.18 -27.30 0.54
CA LYS A 65 -3.13 -27.03 -0.44
C LYS A 65 -2.67 -25.58 -0.33
N ASN A 66 -1.34 -25.38 -0.43
CA ASN A 66 -0.77 -24.03 -0.47
C ASN A 66 -1.33 -23.21 -1.65
N SER A 67 -1.84 -22.02 -1.36
CA SER A 67 -2.42 -21.12 -2.35
C SER A 67 -1.39 -20.41 -3.22
N GLY A 68 -0.14 -20.35 -2.74
CA GLY A 68 0.99 -19.68 -3.40
C GLY A 68 0.91 -18.15 -3.39
N SER A 69 0.02 -17.55 -2.58
CA SER A 69 -0.16 -16.09 -2.57
C SER A 69 -0.66 -15.58 -1.22
N THR A 70 0.08 -14.66 -0.61
CA THR A 70 -0.33 -13.88 0.56
C THR A 70 -1.66 -13.16 0.30
N PHE A 71 -1.86 -12.59 -0.87
CA PHE A 71 -3.08 -11.84 -1.21
C PHE A 71 -4.33 -12.71 -1.28
N LYS A 72 -4.19 -13.99 -1.67
CA LYS A 72 -5.30 -14.96 -1.57
C LYS A 72 -5.69 -15.22 -0.12
N GLN A 73 -4.71 -15.29 0.79
CA GLN A 73 -4.98 -15.44 2.22
C GLN A 73 -5.63 -14.17 2.80
N TRP A 74 -5.19 -12.98 2.40
CA TRP A 74 -5.84 -11.73 2.80
C TRP A 74 -7.31 -11.70 2.36
N ASN A 75 -7.57 -11.94 1.07
CA ASN A 75 -8.94 -11.98 0.54
C ASN A 75 -9.79 -13.05 1.23
N LYS A 76 -9.23 -14.24 1.52
CA LYS A 76 -9.92 -15.30 2.30
C LYS A 76 -10.27 -14.79 3.70
N GLY A 77 -9.31 -14.21 4.41
CA GLY A 77 -9.51 -13.71 5.76
C GLY A 77 -10.56 -12.60 5.84
N VAL A 78 -10.51 -11.62 4.91
CA VAL A 78 -11.50 -10.53 4.88
C VAL A 78 -12.91 -11.04 4.60
N ARG A 79 -13.09 -12.05 3.75
CA ARG A 79 -14.41 -12.70 3.56
C ARG A 79 -14.94 -13.36 4.83
N LEU A 80 -14.07 -13.88 5.67
CA LEU A 80 -14.45 -14.52 6.95
C LEU A 80 -14.65 -13.51 8.09
N ALA A 81 -14.10 -12.30 7.96
CA ALA A 81 -14.16 -11.24 8.95
C ALA A 81 -15.59 -10.74 9.18
N ARG A 82 -15.95 -10.52 10.47
CA ARG A 82 -17.25 -10.01 10.91
C ARG A 82 -17.18 -8.59 11.45
N GLY A 83 -15.97 -8.10 11.76
CA GLY A 83 -15.73 -6.78 12.27
C GLY A 83 -15.92 -5.69 11.22
N GLU A 84 -16.21 -4.48 11.67
CA GLU A 84 -16.23 -3.26 10.83
C GLU A 84 -14.82 -2.93 10.33
N TYR A 85 -13.83 -3.07 11.23
CA TYR A 85 -12.43 -2.86 10.93
C TYR A 85 -11.70 -4.18 10.76
N VAL A 86 -10.68 -4.17 9.93
CA VAL A 86 -9.82 -5.33 9.69
C VAL A 86 -8.35 -4.94 9.88
N TRP A 87 -7.63 -5.81 10.57
CA TRP A 87 -6.19 -5.79 10.71
C TRP A 87 -5.59 -7.05 10.12
N ILE A 88 -4.75 -6.92 9.08
CA ILE A 88 -3.94 -8.02 8.57
C ILE A 88 -2.62 -8.01 9.34
N ALA A 89 -2.46 -8.95 10.24
CA ALA A 89 -1.33 -9.09 11.14
C ALA A 89 -0.43 -10.22 10.64
N GLU A 90 0.54 -9.90 9.76
CA GLU A 90 1.48 -10.89 9.18
C GLU A 90 2.19 -11.69 10.28
N SER A 91 2.32 -13.00 10.07
CA SER A 91 2.75 -13.95 11.10
C SER A 91 4.21 -13.81 11.54
N ASP A 92 5.05 -13.11 10.77
CA ASP A 92 6.45 -12.84 11.03
C ASP A 92 6.74 -11.52 11.76
N ASP A 93 5.72 -10.69 11.98
CA ASP A 93 5.80 -9.42 12.71
C ASP A 93 5.24 -9.55 14.14
N TYR A 94 5.28 -8.44 14.92
CA TYR A 94 4.55 -8.32 16.20
C TYR A 94 4.17 -6.85 16.45
N SER A 95 3.36 -6.57 17.49
CA SER A 95 2.81 -5.24 17.72
C SER A 95 2.88 -4.81 19.19
N ASP A 96 2.88 -3.49 19.44
CA ASP A 96 2.65 -2.90 20.75
C ASP A 96 1.24 -3.24 21.23
N ALA A 97 1.05 -3.40 22.53
CA ALA A 97 -0.25 -3.73 23.11
C ALA A 97 -1.34 -2.67 22.87
N ARG A 98 -0.97 -1.43 22.59
CA ARG A 98 -1.88 -0.29 22.33
C ARG A 98 -2.22 -0.11 20.85
N PHE A 99 -1.75 -1.00 19.95
CA PHE A 99 -1.95 -0.84 18.51
C PHE A 99 -3.43 -0.67 18.15
N LEU A 100 -4.28 -1.62 18.55
CA LEU A 100 -5.72 -1.54 18.26
C LEU A 100 -6.40 -0.35 18.94
N GLU A 101 -6.13 -0.12 20.22
CA GLU A 101 -6.68 1.02 20.97
C GLU A 101 -6.42 2.35 20.26
N ARG A 102 -5.17 2.56 19.86
CA ARG A 102 -4.74 3.81 19.21
C ARG A 102 -5.32 3.98 17.81
N LEU A 103 -5.33 2.91 17.00
CA LEU A 103 -5.79 3.00 15.61
C LEU A 103 -7.32 3.00 15.49
N VAL A 104 -8.04 2.27 16.35
CA VAL A 104 -9.51 2.33 16.42
C VAL A 104 -9.96 3.73 16.77
N ALA A 105 -9.38 4.35 17.81
CA ALA A 105 -9.71 5.71 18.21
C ALA A 105 -9.56 6.73 17.06
N VAL A 106 -8.52 6.56 16.21
CA VAL A 106 -8.35 7.42 15.03
C VAL A 106 -9.45 7.19 13.99
N LEU A 107 -9.82 5.93 13.67
CA LEU A 107 -10.89 5.67 12.70
C LEU A 107 -12.27 6.12 13.19
N GLU A 108 -12.51 6.11 14.51
CA GLU A 108 -13.75 6.62 15.10
C GLU A 108 -13.83 8.15 15.03
N THR A 109 -12.71 8.85 15.26
CA THR A 109 -12.65 10.32 15.18
C THR A 109 -12.55 10.86 13.76
N GLU A 110 -12.04 10.05 12.82
CA GLU A 110 -11.88 10.39 11.39
C GLU A 110 -12.74 9.46 10.50
N PRO A 111 -14.08 9.60 10.50
CA PRO A 111 -14.98 8.66 9.84
C PRO A 111 -14.81 8.61 8.31
N LYS A 112 -14.15 9.61 7.71
CA LYS A 112 -13.82 9.64 6.28
C LYS A 112 -12.50 8.94 5.94
N SER A 113 -11.68 8.60 6.95
CA SER A 113 -10.46 7.83 6.71
C SER A 113 -10.80 6.38 6.40
N THR A 114 -10.31 5.89 5.28
CA THR A 114 -10.53 4.51 4.80
C THR A 114 -9.69 3.52 5.57
N PHE A 115 -8.51 3.95 5.96
CA PHE A 115 -7.62 3.24 6.86
C PHE A 115 -6.75 4.22 7.65
N VAL A 116 -6.17 3.72 8.71
CA VAL A 116 -5.10 4.35 9.46
C VAL A 116 -3.91 3.39 9.50
N TYR A 117 -2.70 3.93 9.41
CA TYR A 117 -1.49 3.16 9.61
C TYR A 117 -0.56 3.84 10.59
N CYS A 118 0.30 3.07 11.24
CA CYS A 118 1.26 3.59 12.18
C CYS A 118 2.70 3.43 11.68
N ARG A 119 3.62 4.12 12.31
CA ARG A 119 5.05 3.90 12.11
C ARG A 119 5.45 2.51 12.57
N SER A 120 6.45 1.92 11.94
CA SER A 120 6.97 0.60 12.30
C SER A 120 8.42 0.69 12.73
N TRP A 121 8.76 -0.02 13.81
CA TRP A 121 10.13 -0.38 14.12
C TRP A 121 10.64 -1.39 13.10
N ARG A 122 11.87 -1.24 12.68
CA ARG A 122 12.64 -2.29 12.01
C ARG A 122 13.30 -3.16 13.06
N ILE A 123 13.12 -4.48 12.96
CA ILE A 123 13.69 -5.47 13.89
C ILE A 123 14.82 -6.22 13.18
N ASP A 124 15.97 -6.30 13.82
CA ASP A 124 17.13 -7.06 13.34
C ASP A 124 17.04 -8.57 13.67
N GLY A 125 18.09 -9.30 13.30
CA GLY A 125 18.16 -10.75 13.54
C GLY A 125 18.21 -11.15 15.03
N ASP A 126 18.55 -10.23 15.93
CA ASP A 126 18.58 -10.39 17.39
C ASP A 126 17.28 -9.90 18.05
N GLU A 127 16.25 -9.61 17.27
CA GLU A 127 14.94 -9.10 17.70
C GLU A 127 15.00 -7.72 18.37
N ARG A 128 16.00 -6.91 18.04
CA ARG A 128 16.16 -5.55 18.58
C ARG A 128 15.69 -4.50 17.57
N PRO A 129 15.01 -3.43 18.04
CA PRO A 129 14.71 -2.29 17.16
C PRO A 129 16.00 -1.62 16.68
N CYS A 130 16.15 -1.51 15.36
CA CYS A 130 17.35 -0.96 14.71
C CYS A 130 17.04 0.24 13.80
N GLY A 131 15.96 0.96 14.07
CA GLY A 131 15.49 2.13 13.33
C GLY A 131 14.03 2.00 12.91
N PHE A 132 13.58 2.91 12.07
CA PHE A 132 12.21 2.91 11.57
C PHE A 132 12.12 2.43 10.13
N VAL A 133 10.95 1.93 9.76
CA VAL A 133 10.62 1.61 8.37
C VAL A 133 9.85 2.80 7.80
N ASP A 134 10.60 3.79 7.32
CA ASP A 134 10.02 4.98 6.70
C ASP A 134 10.06 4.84 5.16
N PRO A 135 9.12 5.47 4.44
CA PRO A 135 9.20 5.55 2.97
C PRO A 135 10.47 6.25 2.49
N GLU A 136 10.99 5.78 1.33
CA GLU A 136 12.24 6.31 0.76
C GLU A 136 12.00 7.65 0.05
N PHE A 137 11.97 8.73 0.81
CA PHE A 137 11.92 10.12 0.32
C PHE A 137 13.12 10.93 0.83
N PRO A 138 13.45 12.04 0.14
CA PRO A 138 14.40 13.04 0.67
C PRO A 138 13.97 13.59 2.04
N ASP A 139 14.92 14.08 2.82
CA ASP A 139 14.69 14.49 4.21
C ASP A 139 13.66 15.61 4.36
N ASP A 140 13.60 16.54 3.41
CA ASP A 140 12.64 17.63 3.36
C ASP A 140 11.17 17.15 3.21
N ILE A 141 10.96 15.94 2.70
CA ILE A 141 9.65 15.30 2.59
C ILE A 141 9.45 14.32 3.74
N ARG A 142 10.49 13.57 4.13
CA ARG A 142 10.43 12.49 5.11
C ARG A 142 10.02 12.95 6.51
N HIS A 143 10.25 14.21 6.88
CA HIS A 143 9.80 14.77 8.16
C HIS A 143 8.28 14.68 8.37
N ARG A 144 7.49 14.50 7.29
CA ARG A 144 6.05 14.31 7.35
C ARG A 144 5.66 13.12 8.25
N TRP A 145 6.45 12.05 8.24
CA TRP A 145 6.19 10.85 9.05
C TRP A 145 6.67 10.96 10.50
N SER A 146 7.05 12.15 10.96
CA SER A 146 7.39 12.38 12.37
C SER A 146 6.22 12.83 13.25
N ALA A 147 5.07 13.09 12.68
CA ALA A 147 3.85 13.53 13.38
C ALA A 147 2.61 12.87 12.79
N ASP A 148 1.55 12.77 13.60
CA ASP A 148 0.24 12.30 13.14
C ASP A 148 -0.33 13.21 12.06
N TYR A 149 -1.01 12.63 11.08
CA TYR A 149 -1.70 13.39 10.06
C TYR A 149 -2.94 12.67 9.51
N CYS A 150 -3.87 13.46 8.97
CA CYS A 150 -4.93 12.99 8.10
C CYS A 150 -4.79 13.70 6.74
N ALA A 151 -4.82 12.96 5.65
CA ALA A 151 -4.52 13.47 4.31
C ALA A 151 -5.64 13.18 3.32
N ASP A 152 -5.76 14.07 2.32
CA ASP A 152 -6.54 13.83 1.11
C ASP A 152 -5.88 12.75 0.27
N GLY A 153 -6.63 11.70 -0.03
CA GLY A 153 -6.09 10.51 -0.69
C GLY A 153 -5.69 10.75 -2.14
N SER A 154 -6.37 11.65 -2.85
CA SER A 154 -5.97 12.00 -4.21
C SER A 154 -4.63 12.71 -4.23
N THR A 155 -4.38 13.57 -3.24
CA THR A 155 -3.09 14.24 -3.03
C THR A 155 -2.02 13.23 -2.62
N GLU A 156 -2.35 12.29 -1.73
CA GLU A 156 -1.45 11.21 -1.31
C GLU A 156 -1.00 10.36 -2.49
N CYS A 157 -1.92 9.91 -3.31
CA CYS A 157 -1.62 9.13 -4.50
C CYS A 157 -0.74 9.90 -5.49
N ARG A 158 -1.08 11.16 -5.81
CA ARG A 158 -0.36 11.97 -6.80
C ARG A 158 1.05 12.36 -6.38
N ASN A 159 1.24 12.68 -5.10
CA ASN A 159 2.49 13.28 -4.64
C ASN A 159 3.46 12.25 -4.05
N TYR A 160 2.93 11.12 -3.55
CA TYR A 160 3.74 10.16 -2.80
C TYR A 160 3.60 8.73 -3.32
N MET A 161 2.39 8.14 -3.32
CA MET A 161 2.21 6.73 -3.70
C MET A 161 2.56 6.42 -5.16
N ILE A 162 2.54 7.41 -6.04
CA ILE A 162 2.98 7.26 -7.44
C ILE A 162 4.47 6.92 -7.55
N HIS A 163 5.27 7.21 -6.53
CA HIS A 163 6.72 7.02 -6.53
C HIS A 163 7.15 5.76 -5.76
N CYS A 164 6.51 5.48 -4.64
CA CYS A 164 6.79 4.31 -3.81
C CYS A 164 5.58 3.96 -2.92
N ASN A 165 5.60 2.77 -2.32
CA ASN A 165 4.62 2.40 -1.29
C ASN A 165 4.86 3.23 -0.02
N THR A 166 3.94 4.16 0.29
CA THR A 166 4.01 5.00 1.50
C THR A 166 3.48 4.28 2.74
N VAL A 167 2.91 3.09 2.57
CA VAL A 167 2.48 2.19 3.65
C VAL A 167 3.35 0.93 3.60
N PRO A 168 4.56 0.98 4.17
CA PRO A 168 5.61 0.00 3.88
C PRO A 168 5.38 -1.38 4.49
N ASN A 169 4.38 -1.52 5.37
CA ASN A 169 4.09 -2.76 6.07
C ASN A 169 2.58 -2.93 6.31
N ALA A 170 2.02 -4.05 5.85
CA ALA A 170 0.60 -4.37 6.01
C ALA A 170 0.20 -4.57 7.47
N SER A 171 1.09 -5.13 8.31
CA SER A 171 0.85 -5.31 9.75
C SER A 171 0.66 -4.00 10.52
N ALA A 172 1.04 -2.87 9.93
CA ALA A 172 0.87 -1.55 10.53
C ALA A 172 -0.48 -0.88 10.22
N VAL A 173 -1.40 -1.55 9.51
CA VAL A 173 -2.63 -0.95 8.96
C VAL A 173 -3.89 -1.52 9.61
N LEU A 174 -4.76 -0.63 10.07
CA LEU A 174 -6.15 -0.94 10.40
C LEU A 174 -7.07 -0.26 9.38
N PHE A 175 -7.96 -1.01 8.73
CA PHE A 175 -8.78 -0.49 7.64
C PHE A 175 -10.26 -0.84 7.77
N ARG A 176 -11.14 -0.06 7.10
CA ARG A 176 -12.56 -0.35 7.00
C ARG A 176 -12.81 -1.49 6.02
N LYS A 177 -13.42 -2.58 6.49
CA LYS A 177 -13.78 -3.75 5.69
C LYS A 177 -14.58 -3.38 4.44
N ALA A 178 -15.60 -2.53 4.59
CA ALA A 178 -16.45 -2.11 3.48
C ALA A 178 -15.66 -1.40 2.34
N VAL A 179 -14.58 -0.70 2.67
CA VAL A 179 -13.72 -0.07 1.65
C VAL A 179 -12.88 -1.11 0.92
N TYR A 180 -12.31 -2.07 1.63
CA TYR A 180 -11.58 -3.19 1.03
C TYR A 180 -12.45 -3.97 0.03
N GLU A 181 -13.69 -4.29 0.42
CA GLU A 181 -14.66 -4.97 -0.44
C GLU A 181 -15.06 -4.12 -1.65
N ARG A 182 -15.30 -2.83 -1.46
CA ARG A 182 -15.65 -1.88 -2.53
C ARG A 182 -14.59 -1.77 -3.61
N VAL A 183 -13.31 -1.82 -3.25
CA VAL A 183 -12.20 -1.76 -4.23
C VAL A 183 -11.87 -3.11 -4.85
N GLY A 184 -12.56 -4.19 -4.46
CA GLY A 184 -12.40 -5.54 -5.01
C GLY A 184 -11.32 -6.38 -4.34
N GLY A 185 -10.77 -5.92 -3.21
CA GLY A 185 -9.76 -6.64 -2.44
C GLY A 185 -8.34 -6.51 -3.00
N ALA A 186 -7.44 -7.33 -2.48
CA ALA A 186 -6.05 -7.40 -2.94
C ALA A 186 -5.94 -8.13 -4.29
N ASP A 187 -5.08 -7.63 -5.18
CA ASP A 187 -4.84 -8.23 -6.50
C ASP A 187 -4.01 -9.51 -6.38
N GLU A 188 -4.66 -10.66 -6.57
CA GLU A 188 -4.05 -11.98 -6.45
C GLU A 188 -3.06 -12.32 -7.58
N SER A 189 -3.03 -11.52 -8.65
CA SER A 189 -2.07 -11.69 -9.75
C SER A 189 -0.68 -11.14 -9.43
N LEU A 190 -0.59 -10.23 -8.45
CA LEU A 190 0.67 -9.66 -7.97
C LEU A 190 1.26 -10.57 -6.87
N ARG A 191 2.58 -10.57 -6.77
CA ARG A 191 3.30 -11.37 -5.76
C ARG A 191 3.86 -10.53 -4.62
N LEU A 192 4.26 -9.28 -4.91
CA LEU A 192 4.96 -8.42 -3.97
C LEU A 192 4.27 -7.07 -3.75
N CYS A 193 3.89 -6.38 -4.82
CA CYS A 193 3.37 -5.01 -4.75
C CYS A 193 1.83 -4.93 -4.69
N GLY A 194 1.14 -6.04 -4.36
CA GLY A 194 -0.31 -6.07 -4.24
C GLY A 194 -0.85 -5.25 -3.06
N ASP A 195 -0.08 -5.16 -1.98
CA ASP A 195 -0.33 -4.25 -0.85
C ASP A 195 -0.31 -2.79 -1.31
N TRP A 196 0.73 -2.36 -2.02
CA TRP A 196 0.82 -1.00 -2.55
C TRP A 196 -0.35 -0.64 -3.46
N LYS A 197 -0.72 -1.54 -4.39
CA LYS A 197 -1.89 -1.35 -5.25
C LYS A 197 -3.18 -1.25 -4.45
N LEU A 198 -3.36 -2.11 -3.44
CA LEU A 198 -4.51 -2.11 -2.54
C LEU A 198 -4.63 -0.78 -1.78
N TRP A 199 -3.55 -0.36 -1.11
CA TRP A 199 -3.56 0.89 -0.35
C TRP A 199 -3.86 2.09 -1.24
N ALA A 200 -3.25 2.18 -2.42
CA ALA A 200 -3.57 3.22 -3.38
C ALA A 200 -5.03 3.17 -3.83
N SER A 201 -5.60 1.99 -4.10
CA SER A 201 -7.02 1.81 -4.46
C SER A 201 -7.96 2.30 -3.38
N MET A 202 -7.67 1.98 -2.11
CA MET A 202 -8.48 2.40 -0.96
C MET A 202 -8.34 3.89 -0.65
N THR A 203 -7.24 4.50 -1.07
CA THR A 203 -6.90 5.91 -0.81
C THR A 203 -7.56 6.87 -1.80
N MET A 204 -7.71 6.47 -3.08
CA MET A 204 -8.19 7.34 -4.15
C MET A 204 -9.58 7.92 -3.89
N GLY A 205 -9.67 9.27 -3.87
CA GLY A 205 -10.93 10.01 -3.66
C GLY A 205 -11.43 10.02 -2.22
N GLU A 206 -10.68 9.48 -1.28
CA GLU A 206 -11.02 9.33 0.13
C GLU A 206 -9.97 10.02 1.02
N ARG A 207 -9.99 9.76 2.31
CA ARG A 207 -8.97 10.22 3.26
C ARG A 207 -8.22 9.04 3.85
N ILE A 208 -6.99 9.28 4.30
CA ILE A 208 -6.20 8.34 5.09
C ILE A 208 -5.67 9.03 6.34
N SER A 209 -5.39 8.25 7.37
CA SER A 209 -4.76 8.73 8.60
C SER A 209 -3.46 8.01 8.87
N TYR A 210 -2.53 8.69 9.51
CA TYR A 210 -1.26 8.17 9.97
C TYR A 210 -1.03 8.51 11.43
N VAL A 211 -0.43 7.58 12.18
CA VAL A 211 -0.02 7.68 13.56
C VAL A 211 1.49 7.55 13.65
N ALA A 212 2.16 8.55 14.16
CA ALA A 212 3.62 8.58 14.28
C ALA A 212 4.16 7.68 15.39
N ASP A 213 3.30 7.24 16.34
CA ASP A 213 3.68 6.27 17.35
C ASP A 213 4.12 4.96 16.67
N PRO A 214 5.31 4.41 16.98
CA PRO A 214 5.78 3.17 16.38
C PRO A 214 5.18 1.96 17.09
N LEU A 215 3.96 1.58 16.66
CA LEU A 215 3.15 0.53 17.31
C LEU A 215 3.28 -0.84 16.64
N ASN A 216 4.03 -0.95 15.56
CA ASN A 216 4.29 -2.19 14.86
C ASN A 216 5.79 -2.47 14.78
N TYR A 217 6.15 -3.75 14.81
CA TYR A 217 7.53 -4.23 14.75
C TYR A 217 7.68 -5.12 13.53
N TYR A 218 8.33 -4.57 12.49
CA TYR A 218 8.52 -5.20 11.19
C TYR A 218 9.85 -5.94 11.13
N ARG A 219 9.79 -7.26 10.90
CA ARG A 219 10.95 -8.13 10.88
C ARG A 219 11.54 -8.26 9.48
N PHE A 220 12.86 -8.12 9.41
CA PHE A 220 13.63 -8.38 8.20
C PHE A 220 14.37 -9.69 8.33
N HIS A 221 13.99 -10.69 7.54
CA HIS A 221 14.64 -12.00 7.51
C HIS A 221 14.84 -12.51 6.07
N ASP A 222 15.81 -13.42 5.89
CA ASP A 222 16.25 -13.84 4.55
C ASP A 222 15.19 -14.64 3.78
N THR A 223 14.28 -15.31 4.48
CA THR A 223 13.20 -16.10 3.87
C THR A 223 11.97 -15.28 3.49
N SER A 224 11.97 -13.95 3.72
CA SER A 224 10.85 -13.10 3.35
C SER A 224 10.66 -13.04 1.84
N VAL A 225 9.40 -12.96 1.38
CA VAL A 225 9.05 -12.80 -0.06
C VAL A 225 9.78 -11.60 -0.67
N ARG A 226 9.96 -10.54 0.10
CA ARG A 226 10.69 -9.32 -0.32
C ARG A 226 12.15 -9.60 -0.66
N ASN A 227 12.86 -10.39 0.14
CA ASN A 227 14.28 -10.70 -0.10
C ASN A 227 14.46 -11.65 -1.30
N TRP A 228 13.60 -12.65 -1.44
CA TRP A 228 13.59 -13.49 -2.63
C TRP A 228 13.34 -12.69 -3.92
N SER A 229 12.41 -11.74 -3.89
CA SER A 229 12.01 -10.95 -5.06
C SER A 229 13.08 -9.96 -5.53
N LYS A 230 13.98 -9.50 -4.65
CA LYS A 230 15.13 -8.66 -5.04
C LYS A 230 16.04 -9.34 -6.04
N GLY A 231 16.26 -10.65 -5.87
CA GLY A 231 17.14 -11.44 -6.77
C GLY A 231 16.57 -11.67 -8.17
N VAL A 232 15.25 -11.55 -8.37
CA VAL A 232 14.58 -11.85 -9.66
C VAL A 232 13.90 -10.64 -10.30
N GLY A 233 14.10 -9.43 -9.77
CA GLY A 233 13.58 -8.19 -10.38
C GLY A 233 12.06 -8.01 -10.30
N VAL A 234 11.34 -8.86 -9.58
CA VAL A 234 9.87 -8.79 -9.45
C VAL A 234 9.43 -7.44 -8.89
N TRP A 235 10.13 -6.93 -7.87
CA TRP A 235 9.82 -5.63 -7.29
C TRP A 235 9.88 -4.50 -8.32
N THR A 236 10.89 -4.50 -9.18
CA THR A 236 11.06 -3.46 -10.22
C THR A 236 9.92 -3.50 -11.23
N VAL A 237 9.51 -4.70 -11.67
CA VAL A 237 8.45 -4.89 -12.66
C VAL A 237 7.08 -4.52 -12.05
N GLU A 238 6.70 -5.15 -10.95
CA GLU A 238 5.41 -4.90 -10.30
C GLU A 238 5.31 -3.47 -9.76
N GLY A 239 6.37 -2.94 -9.14
CA GLY A 239 6.41 -1.56 -8.65
C GLY A 239 6.23 -0.54 -9.78
N SER A 240 6.87 -0.78 -10.95
CA SER A 240 6.64 0.05 -12.14
C SER A 240 5.20 -0.04 -12.63
N GLN A 241 4.61 -1.24 -12.67
CA GLN A 241 3.22 -1.44 -13.07
C GLN A 241 2.24 -0.73 -12.12
N VAL A 242 2.45 -0.85 -10.81
CA VAL A 242 1.59 -0.18 -9.80
C VAL A 242 1.75 1.33 -9.87
N GLY A 243 2.97 1.85 -9.96
CA GLY A 243 3.21 3.29 -10.12
C GLY A 243 2.57 3.86 -11.38
N GLN A 244 2.66 3.15 -12.52
CA GLN A 244 1.99 3.52 -13.76
C GLN A 244 0.48 3.45 -13.63
N TRP A 245 -0.06 2.43 -12.96
CA TRP A 245 -1.48 2.30 -12.71
C TRP A 245 -2.00 3.45 -11.83
N ILE A 246 -1.29 3.82 -10.74
CA ILE A 246 -1.63 4.98 -9.90
C ILE A 246 -1.61 6.26 -10.74
N ARG A 247 -0.58 6.45 -11.56
CA ARG A 247 -0.47 7.59 -12.47
C ARG A 247 -1.68 7.68 -13.41
N TYR A 248 -2.06 6.55 -13.99
CA TYR A 248 -3.22 6.46 -14.87
C TYR A 248 -4.51 6.85 -14.14
N GLN A 249 -4.70 6.42 -12.88
CA GLN A 249 -5.90 6.71 -12.10
C GLN A 249 -5.96 8.16 -11.57
N THR A 250 -4.81 8.77 -11.25
CA THR A 250 -4.76 10.04 -10.50
C THR A 250 -4.28 11.23 -11.33
N VAL A 251 -3.43 11.02 -12.31
CA VAL A 251 -2.80 12.05 -13.16
C VAL A 251 -3.32 11.95 -14.59
N PHE A 252 -4.39 11.19 -14.80
CA PHE A 252 -5.02 10.97 -16.10
C PHE A 252 -5.37 12.23 -16.89
N PRO A 253 -5.12 13.42 -16.48
CA PRO A 253 -5.20 14.52 -17.39
C PRO A 253 -3.97 14.66 -18.25
N ALA A 254 -3.71 15.41 -19.00
CA ALA A 254 -2.86 16.15 -19.87
C ALA A 254 -1.56 15.46 -20.31
N ASP A 255 -0.69 15.07 -19.39
CA ASP A 255 0.67 14.63 -19.75
C ASP A 255 0.74 13.21 -20.33
N PHE A 256 -0.28 12.39 -20.08
CA PHE A 256 -0.36 11.01 -20.56
C PHE A 256 -1.29 10.86 -21.78
N TRP A 257 -2.50 11.42 -21.75
CA TRP A 257 -3.46 11.16 -22.81
C TRP A 257 -3.27 12.06 -24.03
N VAL A 258 -2.73 13.27 -23.87
CA VAL A 258 -2.45 14.13 -25.03
C VAL A 258 -1.44 13.49 -25.98
N PRO A 259 -0.27 12.97 -25.52
CA PRO A 259 0.63 12.23 -26.41
C PRO A 259 -0.03 10.98 -26.99
N SER A 260 -0.85 10.25 -26.22
CA SER A 260 -1.54 9.04 -26.69
C SER A 260 -2.62 9.37 -27.73
N LEU A 261 -3.37 10.46 -27.57
CA LEU A 261 -4.31 10.93 -28.58
C LEU A 261 -3.62 11.42 -29.86
N MET A 262 -2.44 12.02 -29.73
CA MET A 262 -1.65 12.50 -30.86
C MET A 262 -0.84 11.41 -31.54
N SER A 263 -0.64 10.26 -30.89
CA SER A 263 0.11 9.14 -31.47
C SER A 263 -0.69 8.45 -32.58
N ALA A 264 -0.08 8.29 -33.75
CA ALA A 264 -0.65 7.55 -34.88
C ALA A 264 -0.82 6.05 -34.59
N HIS A 265 -0.09 5.51 -33.60
CA HIS A 265 -0.11 4.08 -33.25
C HIS A 265 -1.23 3.68 -32.27
N VAL A 266 -1.95 4.65 -31.70
CA VAL A 266 -3.06 4.37 -30.79
C VAL A 266 -4.37 4.22 -31.58
N PRO A 267 -5.05 3.07 -31.53
CA PRO A 267 -6.31 2.82 -32.24
C PRO A 267 -7.43 3.81 -31.87
N LEU A 268 -8.31 4.09 -32.82
CA LEU A 268 -9.35 5.13 -32.66
C LEU A 268 -10.32 4.84 -31.50
N HIS A 269 -10.64 3.55 -31.26
CA HIS A 269 -11.51 3.14 -30.15
C HIS A 269 -10.86 3.40 -28.79
N VAL A 270 -9.53 3.18 -28.66
CA VAL A 270 -8.76 3.49 -27.45
C VAL A 270 -8.72 5.00 -27.22
N LYS A 271 -8.52 5.81 -28.26
CA LYS A 271 -8.59 7.27 -28.17
C LYS A 271 -9.95 7.76 -27.67
N ARG A 272 -11.03 7.13 -28.15
CA ARG A 272 -12.40 7.46 -27.73
C ARG A 272 -12.63 7.12 -26.26
N GLU A 273 -12.16 5.97 -25.79
CA GLU A 273 -12.24 5.56 -24.40
C GLU A 273 -11.44 6.52 -23.50
N ILE A 274 -10.24 6.89 -23.90
CA ILE A 274 -9.40 7.89 -23.22
C ILE A 274 -10.16 9.21 -23.06
N LEU A 275 -10.78 9.71 -24.12
CA LEU A 275 -11.55 10.94 -24.05
C LEU A 275 -12.79 10.83 -23.16
N GLN A 276 -13.54 9.73 -23.23
CA GLN A 276 -14.70 9.50 -22.38
C GLN A 276 -14.34 9.50 -20.90
N ARG A 277 -13.24 8.85 -20.52
CA ARG A 277 -12.74 8.85 -19.15
C ARG A 277 -12.24 10.23 -18.71
N ALA A 278 -11.56 10.96 -19.58
CA ALA A 278 -11.13 12.32 -19.28
C ALA A 278 -12.32 13.26 -18.99
N TRP A 279 -13.42 13.16 -19.76
CA TRP A 279 -14.65 13.92 -19.51
C TRP A 279 -15.41 13.51 -18.26
N ALA A 280 -15.32 12.25 -17.85
CA ALA A 280 -15.95 11.78 -16.61
C ALA A 280 -15.29 12.37 -15.34
N VAL A 281 -14.00 12.73 -15.44
CA VAL A 281 -13.22 13.26 -14.31
C VAL A 281 -13.12 14.79 -14.32
N ASP A 282 -13.12 15.41 -15.51
CA ASP A 282 -12.97 16.87 -15.69
C ASP A 282 -13.95 17.39 -16.75
N PRO A 283 -14.85 18.30 -16.40
CA PRO A 283 -15.79 18.88 -17.36
C PRO A 283 -15.12 19.72 -18.47
N HIS A 284 -13.81 20.02 -18.32
CA HIS A 284 -13.02 20.76 -19.30
C HIS A 284 -11.64 20.12 -19.56
N PRO A 285 -11.57 18.81 -19.84
CA PRO A 285 -10.31 18.06 -19.85
C PRO A 285 -9.34 18.59 -20.91
N ILE A 286 -9.82 18.94 -22.09
CA ILE A 286 -9.01 19.49 -23.19
C ILE A 286 -8.39 20.83 -22.78
N ARG A 287 -9.18 21.75 -22.23
CA ARG A 287 -8.71 23.08 -21.82
C ARG A 287 -7.67 23.00 -20.70
N ASN A 288 -7.89 22.16 -19.72
CA ASN A 288 -7.01 22.02 -18.56
C ASN A 288 -5.74 21.24 -18.90
N ALA A 289 -5.82 20.33 -19.87
CA ALA A 289 -4.70 19.56 -20.37
C ALA A 289 -3.69 20.40 -21.17
N PHE A 290 -4.16 21.29 -22.01
CA PHE A 290 -3.27 22.10 -22.86
C PHE A 290 -2.50 23.19 -22.11
N ARG A 291 -2.97 23.65 -20.94
CA ARG A 291 -2.26 24.66 -20.13
C ARG A 291 -0.87 24.21 -19.65
N PRO A 292 -0.70 23.04 -18.99
CA PRO A 292 0.62 22.54 -18.58
C PRO A 292 1.49 22.13 -19.78
N ALA A 293 0.90 21.45 -20.77
CA ALA A 293 1.63 21.01 -21.97
C ALA A 293 2.21 22.18 -22.76
N LEU A 294 1.47 23.29 -22.91
CA LEU A 294 1.96 24.53 -23.50
C LEU A 294 3.08 25.16 -22.65
N ARG A 295 3.01 25.05 -21.31
CA ARG A 295 4.07 25.53 -20.42
C ARG A 295 5.33 24.69 -20.58
N THR A 296 5.21 23.39 -20.67
CA THR A 296 6.34 22.45 -20.87
C THR A 296 6.96 22.58 -22.26
N LEU A 297 6.14 22.73 -23.30
CA LEU A 297 6.59 23.02 -24.67
C LEU A 297 7.30 24.38 -24.75
N ARG A 298 6.76 25.41 -24.09
CA ARG A 298 7.41 26.72 -24.00
C ARG A 298 8.76 26.67 -23.29
N LEU A 299 8.88 25.91 -22.22
CA LEU A 299 10.14 25.71 -21.51
C LEU A 299 11.16 24.93 -22.34
N LYS A 300 10.74 23.85 -23.03
CA LYS A 300 11.60 23.11 -23.97
C LYS A 300 12.04 23.97 -25.16
N PHE A 301 11.12 24.75 -25.72
CA PHE A 301 11.42 25.67 -26.79
C PHE A 301 12.41 26.79 -26.38
N LEU A 302 12.21 27.36 -25.18
CA LEU A 302 13.12 28.38 -24.62
C LEU A 302 14.51 27.80 -24.31
N ARG A 303 14.58 26.55 -23.85
CA ARG A 303 15.86 25.86 -23.62
C ARG A 303 16.59 25.60 -24.94
N HIS A 304 15.89 25.08 -25.93
CA HIS A 304 16.47 24.84 -27.27
C HIS A 304 16.87 26.13 -27.97
N TRP A 305 16.07 27.22 -27.81
CA TRP A 305 16.41 28.52 -28.32
C TRP A 305 17.66 29.12 -27.66
N ARG A 306 17.85 28.93 -26.36
CA ARG A 306 19.09 29.34 -25.64
C ARG A 306 20.32 28.56 -26.14
N GLU A 307 20.18 27.29 -26.37
CA GLU A 307 21.26 26.43 -26.92
C GLU A 307 21.65 26.89 -28.34
N LEU A 308 20.67 27.12 -29.20
CA LEU A 308 20.90 27.65 -30.54
C LEU A 308 21.50 29.07 -30.55
N SER A 309 21.06 29.95 -29.64
CA SER A 309 21.59 31.29 -29.52
C SER A 309 23.02 31.35 -28.97
N MET A 310 23.40 30.42 -28.12
CA MET A 310 24.78 30.26 -27.69
C MET A 310 25.68 29.71 -28.81
N ALA A 311 25.19 28.73 -29.57
CA ALA A 311 25.92 28.22 -30.74
C ALA A 311 26.14 29.28 -31.82
N ALA A 312 25.13 30.15 -32.08
CA ALA A 312 25.26 31.26 -33.03
C ALA A 312 26.27 32.33 -32.57
N ARG A 313 26.38 32.58 -31.26
CA ARG A 313 27.42 33.49 -30.71
C ARG A 313 28.83 32.94 -30.84
N PHE A 314 29.00 31.62 -30.75
CA PHE A 314 30.29 30.95 -31.00
C PHE A 314 30.71 30.98 -32.48
N TRP A 315 29.71 30.99 -33.41
CA TRP A 315 29.99 31.01 -34.84
C TRP A 315 30.40 32.41 -35.36
N ASN A 316 29.89 33.45 -34.76
CA ASN A 316 30.20 34.87 -35.14
C ASN A 316 31.46 35.42 -34.42
N ALA A 317 32.14 34.59 -33.61
CA ALA A 317 33.36 35.01 -32.90
C ALA A 317 34.64 34.37 -33.52
N ARG A 318 34.52 33.82 -34.72
CA ARG A 318 35.63 33.42 -35.62
C ARG A 318 35.46 34.21 -36.92
#